data_9eea7f991b3d8730067f3f8fc795db58
#
_entry.id   9eea7f991b3d8730067f3f8fc795db58
#
_cell.length_a   1.000
_cell.length_b   1.000
_cell.length_c   1.000
_cell.angle_alpha   90.00
_cell.angle_beta   90.00
_cell.angle_gamma   90.00
#
_symmetry.space_group_name_H-M   'P 1'
#
loop_
_entity.id
_entity.type
_entity.pdbx_description
1 polymer ?
#
loop_
_entity_poly.entity_id
_entity_poly.type
_entity_poly.pdbx_seq_one_letter_code
_entity_poly.pdbx_strand_id
1 'polypeptide(L)'
;MYVLDTNVVSELRKVRLGKANANVVAFFETVDAGDLFVSAITILELELGVLTIERRDTAQGALLRSWLEQQVLPEFADRTLAIDTAVARRCARLHSPDRRSERDALIAATALVHGMTVVTRNVADFHPTGVPLLDPWNG
;
A
#
# COMPACT_ATOMS: atom_id res chain seq x y z
N MET A 1 0.37 8.75 -11.47
CA MET A 1 1.03 7.64 -10.77
C MET A 1 0.55 7.56 -9.34
N TYR A 2 0.49 6.36 -8.80
CA TYR A 2 -0.17 6.08 -7.53
C TYR A 2 0.71 5.24 -6.62
N VAL A 3 0.71 5.54 -5.32
CA VAL A 3 1.27 4.66 -4.29
C VAL A 3 0.10 3.98 -3.61
N LEU A 4 0.05 2.65 -3.69
CA LEU A 4 -1.02 1.85 -3.12
C LEU A 4 -0.75 1.60 -1.63
N ASP A 5 -1.71 1.95 -0.77
CA ASP A 5 -1.65 1.57 0.64
C ASP A 5 -1.87 0.05 0.77
N THR A 6 -1.45 -0.50 1.88
CA THR A 6 -1.48 -1.94 2.14
C THR A 6 -2.89 -2.53 1.99
N ASN A 7 -3.93 -1.82 2.46
CA ASN A 7 -5.32 -2.30 2.34
C ASN A 7 -5.76 -2.45 0.87
N VAL A 8 -5.24 -1.62 -0.02
CA VAL A 8 -5.54 -1.70 -1.45
C VAL A 8 -4.85 -2.91 -2.08
N VAL A 9 -3.59 -3.17 -1.73
CA VAL A 9 -2.87 -4.36 -2.21
C VAL A 9 -3.56 -5.63 -1.73
N SER A 10 -4.02 -5.65 -0.48
CA SER A 10 -4.79 -6.78 0.07
C SER A 10 -6.09 -7.01 -0.69
N GLU A 11 -6.75 -5.93 -1.12
CA GLU A 11 -7.98 -6.05 -1.92
C GLU A 11 -7.69 -6.63 -3.31
N LEU A 12 -6.50 -6.39 -3.88
CA LEU A 12 -6.10 -7.01 -5.15
C LEU A 12 -6.13 -8.53 -5.10
N ARG A 13 -5.79 -9.12 -3.96
CA ARG A 13 -5.91 -10.57 -3.78
C ARG A 13 -7.35 -11.04 -3.98
N LYS A 14 -8.31 -10.27 -3.47
CA LYS A 14 -9.74 -10.57 -3.62
C LYS A 14 -10.24 -10.42 -5.06
N VAL A 15 -9.64 -9.54 -5.84
CA VAL A 15 -9.96 -9.39 -7.28
C VAL A 15 -9.79 -10.73 -7.99
N ARG A 16 -8.69 -11.43 -7.75
CA ARG A 16 -8.45 -12.73 -8.37
C ARG A 16 -9.42 -13.82 -7.91
N LEU A 17 -9.95 -13.68 -6.70
CA LEU A 17 -10.92 -14.61 -6.14
C LEU A 17 -12.37 -14.26 -6.52
N GLY A 18 -12.59 -13.17 -7.26
CA GLY A 18 -13.90 -12.69 -7.61
C GLY A 18 -14.69 -12.11 -6.44
N LYS A 19 -14.02 -11.72 -5.36
CA LYS A 19 -14.63 -11.26 -4.10
C LYS A 19 -14.31 -9.81 -3.76
N ALA A 20 -13.65 -9.09 -4.67
CA ALA A 20 -13.27 -7.70 -4.42
C ALA A 20 -14.46 -6.76 -4.55
N ASN A 21 -14.36 -5.60 -3.89
CA ASN A 21 -15.32 -4.52 -4.06
C ASN A 21 -15.38 -4.08 -5.52
N ALA A 22 -16.58 -3.90 -6.06
CA ALA A 22 -16.80 -3.58 -7.47
C ALA A 22 -16.15 -2.24 -7.87
N ASN A 23 -16.17 -1.25 -6.99
CA ASN A 23 -15.56 0.06 -7.27
C ASN A 23 -14.04 -0.05 -7.34
N VAL A 24 -13.42 -0.89 -6.50
CA VAL A 24 -11.98 -1.14 -6.54
C VAL A 24 -11.60 -1.83 -7.84
N VAL A 25 -12.38 -2.84 -8.26
CA VAL A 25 -12.16 -3.51 -9.54
C VAL A 25 -12.22 -2.50 -10.69
N ALA A 26 -13.23 -1.64 -10.69
CA ALA A 26 -13.38 -0.60 -11.72
C ALA A 26 -12.18 0.34 -11.77
N PHE A 27 -11.66 0.75 -10.61
CA PHE A 27 -10.47 1.58 -10.55
C PHE A 27 -9.28 0.90 -11.24
N PHE A 28 -9.00 -0.36 -10.91
CA PHE A 28 -7.87 -1.08 -11.48
C PHE A 28 -8.04 -1.37 -12.98
N GLU A 29 -9.25 -1.43 -13.47
CA GLU A 29 -9.51 -1.59 -14.91
C GLU A 29 -9.20 -0.31 -15.70
N THR A 30 -9.18 0.85 -15.04
CA THR A 30 -8.98 2.15 -15.70
C THR A 30 -7.53 2.65 -15.64
N VAL A 31 -6.66 2.01 -14.88
CA VAL A 31 -5.26 2.45 -14.70
C VAL A 31 -4.29 1.42 -15.25
N ASP A 32 -3.14 1.92 -15.75
CA ASP A 32 -2.07 1.04 -16.19
C ASP A 32 -1.30 0.49 -14.99
N ALA A 33 -0.97 -0.79 -15.03
CA ALA A 33 -0.19 -1.42 -13.97
C ALA A 33 1.15 -0.70 -13.73
N GLY A 34 1.75 -0.17 -14.79
CA GLY A 34 3.01 0.58 -14.70
C GLY A 34 2.93 1.88 -13.90
N ASP A 35 1.72 2.38 -13.66
CA ASP A 35 1.49 3.59 -12.86
C ASP A 35 1.22 3.29 -11.38
N LEU A 36 1.24 2.01 -11.00
CA LEU A 36 0.96 1.56 -9.64
C LEU A 36 2.26 1.18 -8.93
N PHE A 37 2.53 1.84 -7.82
CA PHE A 37 3.74 1.66 -7.01
C PHE A 37 3.35 1.29 -5.59
N VAL A 38 4.28 0.72 -4.84
CA VAL A 38 4.13 0.49 -3.40
C VAL A 38 5.37 1.02 -2.68
N SER A 39 5.19 1.40 -1.42
CA SER A 39 6.31 1.71 -0.54
C SER A 39 6.91 0.41 0.01
N ALA A 40 8.20 0.42 0.33
CA ALA A 40 8.84 -0.66 1.08
C ALA A 40 8.10 -0.95 2.39
N ILE A 41 7.45 0.07 2.98
CA ILE A 41 6.64 -0.10 4.20
C ILE A 41 5.44 -1.04 3.95
N THR A 42 4.83 -0.96 2.77
CA THR A 42 3.73 -1.87 2.41
C THR A 42 4.24 -3.32 2.36
N ILE A 43 5.43 -3.54 1.81
CA ILE A 43 6.03 -4.87 1.81
C ILE A 43 6.26 -5.37 3.24
N LEU A 44 6.76 -4.51 4.14
CA LEU A 44 6.92 -4.83 5.55
C LEU A 44 5.60 -5.25 6.18
N GLU A 45 4.53 -4.48 5.94
CA GLU A 45 3.22 -4.77 6.53
C GLU A 45 2.62 -6.07 5.99
N LEU A 46 2.77 -6.34 4.70
CA LEU A 46 2.31 -7.59 4.10
C LEU A 46 3.08 -8.78 4.66
N GLU A 47 4.40 -8.67 4.80
CA GLU A 47 5.23 -9.73 5.36
C GLU A 47 4.84 -10.02 6.81
N LEU A 48 4.63 -8.99 7.63
CA LEU A 48 4.16 -9.13 9.01
C LEU A 48 2.80 -9.82 9.07
N GLY A 49 1.90 -9.44 8.17
CA GLY A 49 0.57 -10.06 8.09
C GLY A 49 0.64 -11.54 7.77
N VAL A 50 1.49 -11.92 6.81
CA VAL A 50 1.68 -13.33 6.46
C VAL A 50 2.26 -14.11 7.64
N LEU A 51 3.30 -13.59 8.28
CA LEU A 51 3.93 -14.23 9.45
C LEU A 51 2.93 -14.46 10.58
N THR A 52 2.05 -13.49 10.83
CA THR A 52 1.01 -13.59 11.86
C THR A 52 0.05 -14.73 11.56
N ILE A 53 -0.42 -14.85 10.31
CA ILE A 53 -1.36 -15.88 9.92
C ILE A 53 -0.68 -17.27 9.91
N GLU A 54 0.57 -17.35 9.44
CA GLU A 54 1.32 -18.62 9.45
C GLU A 54 1.40 -19.23 10.85
N ARG A 55 1.45 -18.40 11.88
CA ARG A 55 1.51 -18.86 13.28
C ARG A 55 0.18 -19.38 13.80
N ARG A 56 -0.95 -18.92 13.24
CA ARG A 56 -2.30 -19.29 13.71
C ARG A 56 -2.93 -20.38 12.86
N ASP A 57 -2.67 -20.37 11.57
CA ASP A 57 -3.35 -21.23 10.59
C ASP A 57 -2.36 -21.55 9.48
N THR A 58 -1.78 -22.74 9.55
CA THR A 58 -0.74 -23.17 8.61
C THR A 58 -1.23 -23.19 7.16
N ALA A 59 -2.46 -23.66 6.93
CA ALA A 59 -3.00 -23.75 5.57
C ALA A 59 -3.26 -22.38 4.98
N GLN A 60 -3.88 -21.48 5.73
CA GLN A 60 -4.15 -20.12 5.28
C GLN A 60 -2.86 -19.33 5.12
N GLY A 61 -1.90 -19.53 6.03
CA GLY A 61 -0.59 -18.90 5.96
C GLY A 61 0.17 -19.29 4.71
N ALA A 62 0.11 -20.58 4.31
CA ALA A 62 0.74 -21.03 3.08
C ALA A 62 0.15 -20.36 1.83
N LEU A 63 -1.17 -20.18 1.79
CA LEU A 63 -1.83 -19.48 0.68
C LEU A 63 -1.40 -18.01 0.60
N LEU A 64 -1.34 -17.32 1.73
CA LEU A 64 -0.91 -15.93 1.78
C LEU A 64 0.58 -15.78 1.43
N ARG A 65 1.42 -16.69 1.90
CA ARG A 65 2.85 -16.71 1.56
C ARG A 65 3.04 -16.87 0.06
N SER A 66 2.34 -17.80 -0.55
CA SER A 66 2.39 -18.02 -2.00
C SER A 66 1.95 -16.77 -2.77
N TRP A 67 0.86 -16.13 -2.34
CA TRP A 67 0.39 -14.89 -2.96
C TRP A 67 1.44 -13.79 -2.87
N LEU A 68 2.04 -13.58 -1.68
CA LEU A 68 3.05 -12.55 -1.50
C LEU A 68 4.28 -12.79 -2.39
N GLU A 69 4.83 -14.00 -2.36
CA GLU A 69 6.09 -14.30 -3.04
C GLU A 69 5.95 -14.51 -4.54
N GLN A 70 4.83 -15.04 -5.00
CA GLN A 70 4.66 -15.37 -6.41
C GLN A 70 3.86 -14.34 -7.19
N GLN A 71 3.14 -13.44 -6.53
CA GLN A 71 2.32 -12.43 -7.20
C GLN A 71 2.71 -11.01 -6.83
N VAL A 72 2.73 -10.66 -5.55
CA VAL A 72 2.98 -9.28 -5.13
C VAL A 72 4.43 -8.87 -5.41
N LEU A 73 5.38 -9.61 -4.87
CA LEU A 73 6.80 -9.25 -5.01
C LEU A 73 7.26 -9.18 -6.46
N PRO A 74 6.93 -10.17 -7.34
CA PRO A 74 7.30 -10.06 -8.75
C PRO A 74 6.59 -8.90 -9.47
N GLU A 75 5.29 -8.67 -9.18
CA GLU A 75 4.54 -7.61 -9.84
C GLU A 75 5.13 -6.24 -9.55
N PHE A 76 5.52 -5.98 -8.31
CA PHE A 76 6.04 -4.68 -7.90
C PHE A 76 7.56 -4.62 -7.81
N ALA A 77 8.29 -5.61 -8.35
CA ALA A 77 9.75 -5.65 -8.25
C ALA A 77 10.42 -4.34 -8.70
N ASP A 78 9.95 -3.76 -9.81
CA ASP A 78 10.48 -2.51 -10.37
C ASP A 78 9.75 -1.27 -9.84
N ARG A 79 8.74 -1.45 -9.02
CA ARG A 79 7.83 -0.38 -8.58
C ARG A 79 7.63 -0.36 -7.07
N THR A 80 8.62 -0.87 -6.33
CA THR A 80 8.70 -0.76 -4.88
C THR A 80 9.65 0.39 -4.54
N LEU A 81 9.11 1.43 -3.91
CA LEU A 81 9.86 2.65 -3.59
C LEU A 81 10.54 2.52 -2.23
N ALA A 82 11.84 2.77 -2.21
CA ALA A 82 12.65 2.63 -1.01
C ALA A 82 12.39 3.77 0.00
N ILE A 83 12.65 3.48 1.27
CA ILE A 83 12.72 4.50 2.32
C ILE A 83 14.15 5.04 2.34
N ASP A 84 14.40 5.99 1.46
CA ASP A 84 15.70 6.63 1.32
C ASP A 84 15.80 7.89 2.21
N THR A 85 16.90 8.63 2.10
CA THR A 85 17.13 9.84 2.88
C THR A 85 16.07 10.91 2.62
N ALA A 86 15.67 11.10 1.38
CA ALA A 86 14.64 12.09 1.02
C ALA A 86 13.30 11.76 1.68
N VAL A 87 12.90 10.49 1.62
CA VAL A 87 11.66 10.02 2.24
C VAL A 87 11.74 10.16 3.77
N ALA A 88 12.85 9.75 4.37
CA ALA A 88 13.04 9.86 5.82
C ALA A 88 12.92 11.30 6.31
N ARG A 89 13.55 12.24 5.60
CA ARG A 89 13.49 13.66 5.95
C ARG A 89 12.09 14.24 5.78
N ARG A 90 11.39 13.86 4.71
CA ARG A 90 10.04 14.31 4.49
C ARG A 90 9.10 13.74 5.55
N CYS A 91 9.29 12.49 5.93
CA CYS A 91 8.52 11.85 7.00
C CYS A 91 8.68 12.58 8.33
N ALA A 92 9.92 12.99 8.67
CA ALA A 92 10.17 13.74 9.89
C ALA A 92 9.33 15.02 9.95
N ARG A 93 9.19 15.72 8.84
CA ARG A 93 8.36 16.93 8.76
C ARG A 93 6.88 16.66 8.99
N LEU A 94 6.39 15.48 8.59
CA LEU A 94 4.99 15.11 8.82
C LEU A 94 4.68 14.88 10.29
N HIS A 95 5.69 14.54 11.10
CA HIS A 95 5.55 14.36 12.54
C HIS A 95 5.66 15.67 13.34
N SER A 96 5.93 16.79 12.68
CA SER A 96 6.09 18.08 13.35
C SER A 96 4.93 19.01 12.94
N PRO A 97 4.26 19.68 13.89
CA PRO A 97 4.52 19.64 15.33
C PRO A 97 3.97 18.39 16.03
N ASP A 98 3.01 17.67 15.43
CA ASP A 98 2.34 16.55 16.07
C ASP A 98 2.74 15.22 15.44
N ARG A 99 3.03 14.23 16.29
CA ARG A 99 3.35 12.88 15.80
C ARG A 99 2.13 12.22 15.18
N ARG A 100 2.37 11.41 14.14
CA ARG A 100 1.37 10.63 13.41
C ARG A 100 1.75 9.15 13.46
N SER A 101 0.88 8.27 12.97
CA SER A 101 1.25 6.87 12.71
C SER A 101 2.50 6.83 11.84
N GLU A 102 3.53 6.15 12.30
CA GLU A 102 4.83 6.15 11.61
C GLU A 102 4.76 5.50 10.24
N ARG A 103 4.04 4.37 10.12
CA ARG A 103 3.90 3.68 8.83
C ARG A 103 3.11 4.51 7.84
N ASP A 104 2.01 5.11 8.25
CA ASP A 104 1.21 5.99 7.38
C ASP A 104 2.01 7.21 6.96
N ALA A 105 2.78 7.79 7.88
CA ALA A 105 3.64 8.94 7.57
C ALA A 105 4.72 8.57 6.57
N LEU A 106 5.30 7.37 6.66
CA LEU A 106 6.31 6.90 5.71
C LEU A 106 5.70 6.66 4.33
N ILE A 107 4.51 6.09 4.24
CA ILE A 107 3.81 5.90 2.96
C ILE A 107 3.48 7.27 2.35
N ALA A 108 2.95 8.20 3.15
CA ALA A 108 2.63 9.56 2.67
C ALA A 108 3.88 10.29 2.20
N ALA A 109 4.97 10.21 2.97
CA ALA A 109 6.25 10.84 2.61
C ALA A 109 6.80 10.29 1.31
N THR A 110 6.69 8.97 1.09
CA THR A 110 7.10 8.34 -0.16
C THR A 110 6.35 8.94 -1.35
N ALA A 111 5.03 9.03 -1.23
CA ALA A 111 4.21 9.62 -2.30
C ALA A 111 4.54 11.09 -2.53
N LEU A 112 4.74 11.88 -1.46
CA LEU A 112 5.07 13.30 -1.57
C LEU A 112 6.41 13.53 -2.26
N VAL A 113 7.43 12.74 -1.92
CA VAL A 113 8.76 12.86 -2.54
C VAL A 113 8.69 12.56 -4.05
N HIS A 114 7.88 11.59 -4.43
CA HIS A 114 7.77 11.17 -5.84
C HIS A 114 6.66 11.88 -6.61
N GLY A 115 5.92 12.79 -5.97
CA GLY A 115 4.83 13.51 -6.63
C GLY A 115 3.64 12.63 -7.02
N MET A 116 3.33 11.62 -6.20
CA MET A 116 2.28 10.64 -6.47
C MET A 116 1.07 10.81 -5.54
N THR A 117 -0.04 10.21 -5.94
CA THR A 117 -1.27 10.14 -5.14
C THR A 117 -1.29 8.82 -4.34
N VAL A 118 -1.66 8.90 -3.06
CA VAL A 118 -1.86 7.70 -2.24
C VAL A 118 -3.27 7.16 -2.50
N VAL A 119 -3.35 5.88 -2.84
CA VAL A 119 -4.62 5.17 -2.99
C VAL A 119 -4.86 4.36 -1.72
N THR A 120 -5.92 4.70 -1.00
CA THR A 120 -6.18 4.10 0.32
C THR A 120 -7.67 4.13 0.65
N ARG A 121 -8.10 3.17 1.45
CA ARG A 121 -9.42 3.20 2.07
C ARG A 121 -9.46 4.14 3.27
N ASN A 122 -8.32 4.32 3.94
CA ASN A 122 -8.20 5.08 5.20
C ASN A 122 -7.86 6.55 4.96
N VAL A 123 -8.68 7.23 4.15
CA VAL A 123 -8.46 8.63 3.76
C VAL A 123 -8.28 9.54 4.99
N ALA A 124 -9.09 9.34 6.03
CA ALA A 124 -9.03 10.15 7.24
C ALA A 124 -7.65 10.12 7.91
N ASP A 125 -6.98 8.97 7.89
CA ASP A 125 -5.67 8.81 8.52
C ASP A 125 -4.57 9.53 7.75
N PHE A 126 -4.73 9.68 6.42
CA PHE A 126 -3.75 10.34 5.57
C PHE A 126 -4.03 11.83 5.34
N HIS A 127 -5.28 12.26 5.51
CA HIS A 127 -5.70 13.63 5.22
C HIS A 127 -4.80 14.68 5.88
N PRO A 128 -4.41 14.54 7.17
CA PRO A 128 -3.56 15.54 7.80
C PRO A 128 -2.16 15.68 7.21
N THR A 129 -1.70 14.72 6.41
CA THR A 129 -0.35 14.77 5.79
C THR A 129 -0.29 15.71 4.59
N GLY A 130 -1.44 16.10 4.04
CA GLY A 130 -1.50 16.92 2.84
C GLY A 130 -1.20 16.20 1.53
N VAL A 131 -0.95 14.88 1.56
CA VAL A 131 -0.71 14.11 0.33
C VAL A 131 -2.00 13.99 -0.48
N PRO A 132 -1.93 14.05 -1.83
CA PRO A 132 -3.11 13.77 -2.64
C PRO A 132 -3.63 12.35 -2.40
N LEU A 133 -4.94 12.21 -2.28
CA LEU A 133 -5.58 10.95 -1.88
C LEU A 133 -6.64 10.53 -2.88
N LEU A 134 -6.80 9.21 -3.03
CA LEU A 134 -7.88 8.60 -3.80
C LEU A 134 -8.39 7.38 -3.04
N ASP A 135 -9.69 7.33 -2.80
CA ASP A 135 -10.35 6.17 -2.19
C ASP A 135 -11.09 5.39 -3.27
N PRO A 136 -10.56 4.23 -3.71
CA PRO A 136 -11.19 3.49 -4.80
C PRO A 136 -12.49 2.80 -4.40
N TRP A 137 -12.79 2.68 -3.08
CA TRP A 137 -14.08 2.13 -2.62
C TRP A 137 -15.24 3.10 -2.87
N ASN A 138 -14.98 4.39 -2.94
CA ASN A 138 -16.01 5.39 -3.16
C ASN A 138 -16.38 5.60 -4.63
N GLY A 139 -15.75 4.88 -5.51
CA GLY A 139 -16.08 4.93 -6.94
C GLY A 139 -15.94 6.28 -7.57
#